data_781171de8d58b0538b85d44b05b03d1e
#
_entry.id   781171de8d58b0538b85d44b05b03d1e
#
_cell.length_a   1.000
_cell.length_b   1.000
_cell.length_c   1.000
_cell.angle_alpha   90.00
_cell.angle_beta   90.00
_cell.angle_gamma   90.00
#
_symmetry.space_group_name_H-M   'P 1'
#
loop_
_entity.id
_entity.type
_entity.pdbx_description
1 polymer ?
#
loop_
_entity_poly.entity_id
_entity_poly.type
_entity_poly.pdbx_seq_one_letter_code
_entity_poly.pdbx_strand_id
1 'polypeptide(L)'
;MSALSARDVDVVYSGKGGRSVTALSNVSLTIESGEFVVAVGASGCGKTTLLKLFAGFLPPSSGAITLGGKPVRGPGGERGVVFQDDALFPWLSVRGNIEFGPRLAGLDSAERKQRCGRIIDLVGLAEFADHRIWELSGGMRQRVGMARALANEPEILLMDEPLGALDALTREKMQELLIRLWDRTRRSVFLITHSVEEAIFLATRIVVLSPRPGRITREFHTDFSRRVLAGESSRSIKSDPAFIALREQVLAAVLKGADA
;
A
#
# COMPACT_ATOMS: atom_id res chain seq x y z
N MET A 1 -5.63 -11.64 13.13
CA MET A 1 -4.77 -10.69 12.38
C MET A 1 -4.47 -9.52 13.31
N SER A 2 -3.32 -8.93 13.19
CA SER A 2 -2.80 -7.98 14.18
C SER A 2 -2.93 -6.54 13.65
N ALA A 3 -3.23 -5.58 14.53
CA ALA A 3 -3.19 -4.16 14.19
C ALA A 3 -1.74 -3.68 14.03
N LEU A 4 -1.49 -2.83 13.03
CA LEU A 4 -0.22 -2.11 12.89
C LEU A 4 -0.39 -0.69 13.44
N SER A 5 0.45 -0.30 14.38
CA SER A 5 0.29 0.99 15.08
C SER A 5 1.59 1.78 15.11
N ALA A 6 1.49 3.06 14.79
CA ALA A 6 2.44 4.11 15.13
C ALA A 6 1.89 4.88 16.32
N ARG A 7 2.74 5.17 17.32
CA ARG A 7 2.37 5.96 18.50
C ARG A 7 3.41 7.05 18.74
N ASP A 8 2.95 8.31 18.67
CA ASP A 8 3.72 9.53 18.95
C ASP A 8 5.07 9.56 18.22
N VAL A 9 5.03 9.21 16.92
CA VAL A 9 6.22 8.98 16.11
C VAL A 9 6.74 10.28 15.52
N ASP A 10 8.03 10.55 15.75
CA ASP A 10 8.80 11.58 15.04
C ASP A 10 9.85 10.93 14.14
N VAL A 11 10.16 11.59 13.03
CA VAL A 11 11.30 11.26 12.17
C VAL A 11 12.06 12.52 11.82
N VAL A 12 13.32 12.56 12.23
CA VAL A 12 14.25 13.64 11.92
C VAL A 12 15.41 13.08 11.12
N TYR A 13 15.58 13.57 9.90
CA TYR A 13 16.74 13.25 9.07
C TYR A 13 17.88 14.22 9.36
N SER A 14 19.05 13.70 9.69
CA SER A 14 20.27 14.49 9.84
C SER A 14 20.92 14.68 8.47
N GLY A 15 21.01 15.93 8.01
CA GLY A 15 21.66 16.30 6.76
C GLY A 15 23.15 16.61 6.92
N LYS A 16 23.89 16.63 5.81
CA LYS A 16 25.27 17.12 5.78
C LYS A 16 25.31 18.59 6.23
N GLY A 17 26.26 18.94 7.11
CA GLY A 17 26.43 20.30 7.63
C GLY A 17 25.54 20.66 8.82
N GLY A 18 25.04 19.69 9.60
CA GLY A 18 24.31 19.93 10.85
C GLY A 18 22.85 20.39 10.67
N ARG A 19 22.35 20.47 9.45
CA ARG A 19 20.93 20.78 9.20
C ARG A 19 20.10 19.52 9.41
N SER A 20 19.10 19.59 10.29
CA SER A 20 18.12 18.53 10.47
C SER A 20 16.81 18.89 9.77
N VAL A 21 16.13 17.87 9.23
CA VAL A 21 14.80 18.02 8.60
C VAL A 21 13.84 17.08 9.32
N THR A 22 12.84 17.65 9.97
CA THR A 22 11.74 16.88 10.55
C THR A 22 10.80 16.47 9.43
N ALA A 23 10.77 15.17 9.14
CA ALA A 23 9.92 14.60 8.10
C ALA A 23 8.52 14.27 8.61
N LEU A 24 8.43 13.72 9.84
CA LEU A 24 7.18 13.42 10.54
C LEU A 24 7.26 13.99 11.96
N SER A 25 6.15 14.47 12.48
CA SER A 25 6.07 15.01 13.84
C SER A 25 4.78 14.59 14.53
N ASN A 26 4.93 13.88 15.65
CA ASN A 26 3.85 13.41 16.51
C ASN A 26 2.77 12.64 15.74
N VAL A 27 3.19 11.66 14.92
CA VAL A 27 2.27 10.86 14.12
C VAL A 27 1.81 9.66 14.93
N SER A 28 0.48 9.58 15.16
CA SER A 28 -0.17 8.43 15.77
C SER A 28 -1.23 7.90 14.80
N LEU A 29 -1.12 6.63 14.41
CA LEU A 29 -2.01 5.96 13.48
C LEU A 29 -2.07 4.47 13.79
N THR A 30 -3.26 3.93 13.97
CA THR A 30 -3.49 2.48 14.07
C THR A 30 -4.27 2.02 12.85
N ILE A 31 -3.79 0.96 12.22
CA ILE A 31 -4.45 0.26 11.11
C ILE A 31 -5.00 -1.03 11.70
N GLU A 32 -6.32 -1.14 11.77
CA GLU A 32 -6.99 -2.29 12.33
C GLU A 32 -6.95 -3.50 11.38
N SER A 33 -7.19 -4.67 11.94
CA SER A 33 -7.22 -5.90 11.13
C SER A 33 -8.27 -5.84 10.03
N GLY A 34 -7.84 -6.06 8.80
CA GLY A 34 -8.71 -6.05 7.62
C GLY A 34 -9.10 -4.66 7.11
N GLU A 35 -8.58 -3.57 7.69
CA GLU A 35 -8.77 -2.22 7.13
C GLU A 35 -8.00 -2.02 5.83
N PHE A 36 -8.55 -1.19 4.96
CA PHE A 36 -7.85 -0.60 3.82
C PHE A 36 -7.65 0.89 4.09
N VAL A 37 -6.49 1.25 4.65
CA VAL A 37 -6.16 2.64 4.96
C VAL A 37 -5.34 3.23 3.81
N VAL A 38 -5.75 4.40 3.33
CA VAL A 38 -5.00 5.15 2.30
C VAL A 38 -4.55 6.50 2.85
N ALA A 39 -3.25 6.76 2.78
CA ALA A 39 -2.69 8.05 3.15
C ALA A 39 -2.50 8.94 1.92
N VAL A 40 -3.04 10.15 1.99
CA VAL A 40 -2.92 11.19 0.96
C VAL A 40 -2.27 12.45 1.52
N GLY A 41 -1.72 13.27 0.64
CA GLY A 41 -1.11 14.55 1.00
C GLY A 41 -0.16 15.04 -0.10
N ALA A 42 0.29 16.28 0.02
CA ALA A 42 1.19 16.91 -0.93
C ALA A 42 2.52 16.12 -1.11
N SER A 43 3.24 16.37 -2.21
CA SER A 43 4.57 15.79 -2.39
C SER A 43 5.51 16.20 -1.25
N GLY A 44 6.26 15.24 -0.73
CA GLY A 44 7.21 15.47 0.35
C GLY A 44 6.60 15.68 1.75
N CYS A 45 5.31 15.38 1.97
CA CYS A 45 4.65 15.44 3.29
C CYS A 45 4.97 14.27 4.22
N GLY A 46 5.83 13.31 3.82
CA GLY A 46 6.26 12.21 4.68
C GLY A 46 5.54 10.88 4.48
N LYS A 47 4.65 10.73 3.48
CA LYS A 47 3.94 9.45 3.20
C LYS A 47 4.89 8.26 3.07
N THR A 48 5.89 8.36 2.18
CA THR A 48 6.89 7.31 2.00
C THR A 48 7.73 7.08 3.27
N THR A 49 7.98 8.13 4.07
CA THR A 49 8.65 7.99 5.38
C THR A 49 7.79 7.15 6.33
N LEU A 50 6.49 7.43 6.42
CA LEU A 50 5.57 6.67 7.25
C LEU A 50 5.48 5.20 6.78
N LEU A 51 5.42 4.97 5.48
CA LEU A 51 5.45 3.61 4.92
C LEU A 51 6.75 2.88 5.27
N LYS A 52 7.91 3.54 5.17
CA LYS A 52 9.21 2.97 5.54
C LYS A 52 9.30 2.61 7.02
N LEU A 53 8.69 3.40 7.91
CA LEU A 53 8.57 3.07 9.33
C LEU A 53 7.75 1.80 9.53
N PHE A 54 6.58 1.72 8.91
CA PHE A 54 5.71 0.54 8.96
C PHE A 54 6.38 -0.72 8.40
N ALA A 55 7.16 -0.57 7.34
CA ALA A 55 7.94 -1.67 6.75
C ALA A 55 9.13 -2.10 7.62
N GLY A 56 9.54 -1.27 8.59
CA GLY A 56 10.75 -1.49 9.38
C GLY A 56 12.04 -1.16 8.63
N PHE A 57 11.97 -0.41 7.52
CA PHE A 57 13.15 0.04 6.76
C PHE A 57 13.81 1.27 7.40
N LEU A 58 13.08 1.94 8.29
CA LEU A 58 13.54 3.11 9.00
C LEU A 58 13.08 3.00 10.46
N PRO A 59 13.96 3.18 11.46
CA PRO A 59 13.54 3.33 12.84
C PRO A 59 12.97 4.74 13.07
N PRO A 60 11.99 4.92 13.96
CA PRO A 60 11.55 6.25 14.37
C PRO A 60 12.65 6.96 15.20
N SER A 61 12.68 8.29 15.15
CA SER A 61 13.55 9.11 16.03
C SER A 61 13.01 9.15 17.46
N SER A 62 11.68 9.16 17.62
CA SER A 62 10.97 8.98 18.89
C SER A 62 9.64 8.26 18.65
N GLY A 63 8.98 7.81 19.70
CA GLY A 63 7.75 7.02 19.62
C GLY A 63 8.02 5.54 19.29
N ALA A 64 7.00 4.82 18.87
CA ALA A 64 7.09 3.39 18.61
C ALA A 64 6.20 2.93 17.47
N ILE A 65 6.69 1.91 16.73
CA ILE A 65 5.90 1.15 15.75
C ILE A 65 5.72 -0.25 16.29
N THR A 66 4.48 -0.75 16.27
CA THR A 66 4.15 -2.11 16.71
C THR A 66 3.23 -2.81 15.73
N LEU A 67 3.39 -4.13 15.58
CA LEU A 67 2.47 -5.03 14.87
C LEU A 67 1.99 -6.09 15.86
N GLY A 68 0.68 -6.15 16.09
CA GLY A 68 0.12 -7.04 17.11
C GLY A 68 0.68 -6.82 18.53
N GLY A 69 0.98 -5.55 18.86
CA GLY A 69 1.62 -5.19 20.13
C GLY A 69 3.12 -5.47 20.21
N LYS A 70 3.73 -6.14 19.23
CA LYS A 70 5.17 -6.43 19.18
C LYS A 70 5.92 -5.29 18.47
N PRO A 71 7.04 -4.79 19.01
CA PRO A 71 7.81 -3.74 18.38
C PRO A 71 8.35 -4.15 17.00
N VAL A 72 8.21 -3.26 16.02
CA VAL A 72 8.82 -3.38 14.69
C VAL A 72 10.27 -2.91 14.78
N ARG A 73 11.23 -3.84 14.69
CA ARG A 73 12.66 -3.54 14.81
C ARG A 73 13.43 -3.60 13.50
N GLY A 74 12.80 -4.09 12.44
CA GLY A 74 13.42 -4.25 11.11
C GLY A 74 12.42 -4.84 10.12
N PRO A 75 12.80 -5.07 8.86
CA PRO A 75 11.97 -5.75 7.87
C PRO A 75 11.55 -7.14 8.33
N GLY A 76 10.34 -7.58 7.95
CA GLY A 76 9.82 -8.89 8.32
C GLY A 76 8.79 -9.40 7.32
N GLY A 77 8.65 -10.72 7.21
CA GLY A 77 7.75 -11.38 6.25
C GLY A 77 6.26 -11.13 6.53
N GLU A 78 5.92 -10.71 7.75
CA GLU A 78 4.57 -10.34 8.16
C GLU A 78 4.09 -9.01 7.57
N ARG A 79 4.98 -8.25 6.93
CA ARG A 79 4.72 -6.98 6.24
C ARG A 79 5.15 -7.08 4.79
N GLY A 80 4.20 -7.29 3.90
CA GLY A 80 4.44 -7.31 2.45
C GLY A 80 4.58 -5.89 1.91
N VAL A 81 5.61 -5.61 1.11
CA VAL A 81 5.82 -4.29 0.52
C VAL A 81 5.73 -4.36 -0.99
N VAL A 82 4.91 -3.47 -1.56
CA VAL A 82 4.81 -3.20 -2.99
C VAL A 82 5.40 -1.81 -3.24
N PHE A 83 6.49 -1.75 -3.97
CA PHE A 83 7.20 -0.51 -4.28
C PHE A 83 6.59 0.19 -5.49
N GLN A 84 6.83 1.49 -5.62
CA GLN A 84 6.43 2.29 -6.77
C GLN A 84 7.06 1.77 -8.07
N ASP A 85 8.36 1.49 -8.05
CA ASP A 85 9.01 0.71 -9.09
C ASP A 85 8.77 -0.77 -8.81
N ASP A 86 8.53 -1.57 -9.84
CA ASP A 86 8.19 -3.00 -9.72
C ASP A 86 9.15 -3.77 -8.82
N ALA A 87 10.42 -3.33 -8.75
CA ALA A 87 11.53 -3.95 -8.00
C ALA A 87 11.61 -5.48 -8.23
N LEU A 88 11.19 -5.93 -9.43
CA LEU A 88 11.22 -7.34 -9.79
C LEU A 88 12.63 -7.79 -10.15
N PHE A 89 12.90 -9.06 -9.89
CA PHE A 89 14.17 -9.70 -10.29
C PHE A 89 14.14 -10.00 -11.79
N PRO A 90 14.87 -9.25 -12.63
CA PRO A 90 14.77 -9.41 -14.08
C PRO A 90 15.26 -10.77 -14.59
N TRP A 91 16.15 -11.43 -13.86
CA TRP A 91 16.67 -12.76 -14.19
C TRP A 91 15.73 -13.92 -13.83
N LEU A 92 14.62 -13.66 -13.14
CA LEU A 92 13.62 -14.65 -12.79
C LEU A 92 12.38 -14.54 -13.72
N SER A 93 11.64 -15.64 -13.85
CA SER A 93 10.30 -15.64 -14.43
C SER A 93 9.27 -15.01 -13.48
N VAL A 94 8.02 -14.85 -13.91
CA VAL A 94 6.89 -14.48 -13.05
C VAL A 94 6.81 -15.39 -11.84
N ARG A 95 6.75 -16.70 -12.07
CA ARG A 95 6.75 -17.73 -11.01
C ARG A 95 7.94 -17.58 -10.09
N GLY A 96 9.14 -17.45 -10.65
CA GLY A 96 10.36 -17.32 -9.87
C GLY A 96 10.38 -16.09 -8.95
N ASN A 97 9.83 -14.96 -9.41
CA ASN A 97 9.67 -13.76 -8.60
C ASN A 97 8.71 -14.00 -7.42
N ILE A 98 7.57 -14.63 -7.67
CA ILE A 98 6.53 -14.87 -6.66
C ILE A 98 6.99 -15.91 -5.64
N GLU A 99 7.67 -16.97 -6.09
CA GLU A 99 8.20 -18.03 -5.24
C GLU A 99 9.44 -17.63 -4.43
N PHE A 100 10.05 -16.50 -4.72
CA PHE A 100 11.32 -16.10 -4.11
C PHE A 100 11.23 -15.98 -2.59
N GLY A 101 10.24 -15.24 -2.08
CA GLY A 101 10.02 -15.06 -0.65
C GLY A 101 9.71 -16.38 0.09
N PRO A 102 8.69 -17.14 -0.33
CA PRO A 102 8.39 -18.45 0.22
C PRO A 102 9.57 -19.42 0.23
N ARG A 103 10.42 -19.38 -0.82
CA ARG A 103 11.65 -20.19 -0.86
C ARG A 103 12.65 -19.77 0.23
N LEU A 104 12.85 -18.47 0.43
CA LEU A 104 13.70 -17.97 1.51
C LEU A 104 13.17 -18.29 2.89
N ALA A 105 11.84 -18.34 3.05
CA ALA A 105 11.17 -18.75 4.28
C ALA A 105 11.25 -20.26 4.55
N GLY A 106 11.87 -21.04 3.66
CA GLY A 106 12.09 -22.46 3.84
C GLY A 106 10.89 -23.36 3.51
N LEU A 107 9.87 -22.83 2.79
CA LEU A 107 8.73 -23.64 2.36
C LEU A 107 9.22 -24.75 1.40
N ASP A 108 8.70 -25.97 1.59
CA ASP A 108 8.97 -27.05 0.65
C ASP A 108 8.44 -26.79 -0.76
N SER A 109 8.92 -27.55 -1.73
CA SER A 109 8.61 -27.32 -3.14
C SER A 109 7.13 -27.51 -3.47
N ALA A 110 6.43 -28.46 -2.83
CA ALA A 110 5.04 -28.75 -3.10
C ALA A 110 4.14 -27.65 -2.54
N GLU A 111 4.35 -27.27 -1.29
CA GLU A 111 3.61 -26.18 -0.63
C GLU A 111 3.83 -24.85 -1.37
N ARG A 112 5.07 -24.53 -1.74
CA ARG A 112 5.42 -23.33 -2.49
C ARG A 112 4.69 -23.29 -3.84
N LYS A 113 4.73 -24.39 -4.61
CA LYS A 113 4.06 -24.48 -5.90
C LYS A 113 2.55 -24.30 -5.77
N GLN A 114 1.93 -24.91 -4.76
CA GLN A 114 0.50 -24.79 -4.50
C GLN A 114 0.12 -23.36 -4.09
N ARG A 115 0.85 -22.76 -3.13
CA ARG A 115 0.59 -21.41 -2.62
C ARG A 115 0.77 -20.36 -3.73
N CYS A 116 1.91 -20.38 -4.41
CA CYS A 116 2.22 -19.40 -5.46
C CYS A 116 1.32 -19.59 -6.68
N GLY A 117 0.94 -20.82 -7.03
CA GLY A 117 -0.02 -21.09 -8.08
C GLY A 117 -1.36 -20.40 -7.83
N ARG A 118 -1.95 -20.55 -6.64
CA ARG A 118 -3.19 -19.85 -6.26
C ARG A 118 -3.08 -18.34 -6.37
N ILE A 119 -1.93 -17.77 -6.03
CA ILE A 119 -1.73 -16.31 -6.10
C ILE A 119 -1.56 -15.87 -7.55
N ILE A 120 -0.85 -16.62 -8.38
CA ILE A 120 -0.72 -16.36 -9.82
C ILE A 120 -2.09 -16.34 -10.49
N ASP A 121 -2.96 -17.31 -10.18
CA ASP A 121 -4.34 -17.35 -10.66
C ASP A 121 -5.15 -16.15 -10.17
N LEU A 122 -5.00 -15.78 -8.89
CA LEU A 122 -5.70 -14.68 -8.26
C LEU A 122 -5.41 -13.32 -8.92
N VAL A 123 -4.16 -13.11 -9.38
CA VAL A 123 -3.77 -11.89 -10.10
C VAL A 123 -3.96 -12.00 -11.63
N GLY A 124 -4.47 -13.13 -12.13
CA GLY A 124 -4.76 -13.37 -13.54
C GLY A 124 -3.51 -13.46 -14.42
N LEU A 125 -2.47 -14.15 -13.93
CA LEU A 125 -1.19 -14.33 -14.63
C LEU A 125 -0.85 -15.80 -14.91
N ALA A 126 -1.82 -16.72 -14.89
CA ALA A 126 -1.60 -18.15 -15.07
C ALA A 126 -0.86 -18.48 -16.37
N GLU A 127 -1.30 -17.92 -17.49
CA GLU A 127 -0.70 -18.13 -18.82
C GLU A 127 0.71 -17.52 -18.95
N PHE A 128 1.06 -16.57 -18.08
CA PHE A 128 2.34 -15.85 -18.10
C PHE A 128 3.31 -16.31 -17.01
N ALA A 129 2.96 -17.37 -16.26
CA ALA A 129 3.72 -17.80 -15.07
C ALA A 129 5.21 -18.06 -15.34
N ASP A 130 5.52 -18.59 -16.51
CA ASP A 130 6.89 -18.95 -16.88
C ASP A 130 7.57 -17.91 -17.80
N HIS A 131 6.87 -16.80 -18.16
CA HIS A 131 7.42 -15.69 -18.92
C HIS A 131 8.46 -14.91 -18.11
N ARG A 132 9.38 -14.26 -18.84
CA ARG A 132 10.35 -13.34 -18.27
C ARG A 132 9.72 -11.97 -18.00
N ILE A 133 10.26 -11.24 -17.04
CA ILE A 133 9.70 -9.95 -16.62
C ILE A 133 9.69 -8.91 -17.75
N TRP A 134 10.68 -8.93 -18.64
CA TRP A 134 10.75 -7.99 -19.78
C TRP A 134 9.73 -8.28 -20.89
N GLU A 135 9.09 -9.45 -20.90
CA GLU A 135 8.03 -9.81 -21.84
C GLU A 135 6.66 -9.27 -21.42
N LEU A 136 6.57 -8.70 -20.20
CA LEU A 136 5.31 -8.26 -19.60
C LEU A 136 5.03 -6.76 -19.83
N SER A 137 3.75 -6.41 -19.94
CA SER A 137 3.31 -5.02 -19.84
C SER A 137 3.53 -4.44 -18.44
N GLY A 138 3.52 -3.11 -18.30
CA GLY A 138 3.66 -2.44 -17.01
C GLY A 138 2.63 -2.90 -15.98
N GLY A 139 1.35 -3.01 -16.37
CA GLY A 139 0.30 -3.51 -15.49
C GLY A 139 0.48 -4.98 -15.09
N MET A 140 1.02 -5.82 -15.98
CA MET A 140 1.36 -7.21 -15.62
C MET A 140 2.51 -7.26 -14.62
N ARG A 141 3.56 -6.46 -14.81
CA ARG A 141 4.66 -6.38 -13.84
C ARG A 141 4.18 -5.95 -12.46
N GLN A 142 3.28 -4.96 -12.38
CA GLN A 142 2.68 -4.57 -11.10
C GLN A 142 1.90 -5.71 -10.44
N ARG A 143 1.14 -6.49 -11.19
CA ARG A 143 0.47 -7.70 -10.67
C ARG A 143 1.47 -8.71 -10.13
N VAL A 144 2.61 -8.89 -10.78
CA VAL A 144 3.70 -9.74 -10.26
C VAL A 144 4.24 -9.20 -8.94
N GLY A 145 4.47 -7.89 -8.83
CA GLY A 145 4.91 -7.24 -7.59
C GLY A 145 3.94 -7.46 -6.42
N MET A 146 2.63 -7.30 -6.67
CA MET A 146 1.59 -7.59 -5.68
C MET A 146 1.54 -9.07 -5.30
N ALA A 147 1.60 -9.96 -6.30
CA ALA A 147 1.62 -11.41 -6.07
C ALA A 147 2.83 -11.84 -5.24
N ARG A 148 4.01 -11.28 -5.51
CA ARG A 148 5.23 -11.53 -4.73
C ARG A 148 5.09 -11.08 -3.28
N ALA A 149 4.50 -9.91 -3.04
CA ALA A 149 4.25 -9.42 -1.69
C ALA A 149 3.26 -10.31 -0.93
N LEU A 150 2.20 -10.80 -1.61
CA LEU A 150 1.19 -11.69 -1.04
C LEU A 150 1.71 -13.11 -0.78
N ALA A 151 2.72 -13.58 -1.52
CA ALA A 151 3.18 -14.96 -1.46
C ALA A 151 3.73 -15.39 -0.08
N ASN A 152 4.18 -14.44 0.71
CA ASN A 152 4.60 -14.68 2.10
C ASN A 152 3.44 -14.67 3.11
N GLU A 153 2.19 -14.52 2.64
CA GLU A 153 0.99 -14.41 3.50
C GLU A 153 1.14 -13.35 4.60
N PRO A 154 1.52 -12.12 4.26
CA PRO A 154 1.75 -11.08 5.25
C PRO A 154 0.47 -10.74 6.02
N GLU A 155 0.60 -10.19 7.22
CA GLU A 155 -0.53 -9.67 8.00
C GLU A 155 -1.04 -8.35 7.44
N ILE A 156 -0.13 -7.55 6.85
CA ILE A 156 -0.43 -6.27 6.20
C ILE A 156 0.36 -6.10 4.91
N LEU A 157 -0.30 -5.48 3.90
CA LEU A 157 0.33 -5.01 2.67
C LEU A 157 0.58 -3.50 2.76
N LEU A 158 1.81 -3.09 2.49
CA LEU A 158 2.28 -1.72 2.44
C LEU A 158 2.56 -1.36 0.98
N MET A 159 1.90 -0.34 0.43
CA MET A 159 1.98 -0.02 -1.00
C MET A 159 2.38 1.45 -1.22
N ASP A 160 3.50 1.65 -1.92
CA ASP A 160 4.02 2.98 -2.27
C ASP A 160 3.62 3.34 -3.70
N GLU A 161 2.59 4.17 -3.88
CA GLU A 161 2.06 4.64 -5.17
C GLU A 161 1.94 3.55 -6.25
N PRO A 162 1.30 2.40 -5.95
CA PRO A 162 1.38 1.21 -6.80
C PRO A 162 0.74 1.38 -8.17
N LEU A 163 -0.07 2.42 -8.40
CA LEU A 163 -0.81 2.65 -9.64
C LEU A 163 -0.37 3.90 -10.40
N GLY A 164 0.65 4.61 -9.89
CA GLY A 164 1.07 5.93 -10.42
C GLY A 164 1.54 5.90 -11.88
N ALA A 165 2.20 4.83 -12.31
CA ALA A 165 2.78 4.70 -13.65
C ALA A 165 1.82 4.12 -14.70
N LEU A 166 0.56 3.83 -14.35
CA LEU A 166 -0.40 3.20 -15.26
C LEU A 166 -1.24 4.22 -16.04
N ASP A 167 -1.58 3.86 -17.28
CA ASP A 167 -2.64 4.54 -18.03
C ASP A 167 -4.00 4.42 -17.35
N ALA A 168 -4.97 5.27 -17.73
CA ALA A 168 -6.26 5.37 -17.05
C ALA A 168 -7.05 4.06 -17.03
N LEU A 169 -7.10 3.33 -18.15
CA LEU A 169 -7.88 2.09 -18.27
C LEU A 169 -7.24 0.95 -17.47
N THR A 170 -5.93 0.82 -17.56
CA THR A 170 -5.18 -0.17 -16.78
C THR A 170 -5.27 0.12 -15.28
N ARG A 171 -5.21 1.41 -14.90
CA ARG A 171 -5.35 1.85 -13.50
C ARG A 171 -6.70 1.46 -12.92
N GLU A 172 -7.80 1.68 -13.65
CA GLU A 172 -9.14 1.30 -13.19
C GLU A 172 -9.27 -0.20 -12.95
N LYS A 173 -8.81 -1.03 -13.90
CA LYS A 173 -8.77 -2.49 -13.74
C LYS A 173 -7.91 -2.92 -12.54
N MET A 174 -6.82 -2.22 -12.28
CA MET A 174 -5.95 -2.51 -11.14
C MET A 174 -6.56 -2.07 -9.81
N GLN A 175 -7.32 -0.96 -9.77
CA GLN A 175 -8.09 -0.56 -8.59
C GLN A 175 -9.11 -1.63 -8.21
N GLU A 176 -9.89 -2.12 -9.17
CA GLU A 176 -10.83 -3.22 -8.92
C GLU A 176 -10.12 -4.51 -8.48
N LEU A 177 -8.99 -4.85 -9.10
CA LEU A 177 -8.19 -6.00 -8.68
C LEU A 177 -7.74 -5.87 -7.23
N LEU A 178 -7.22 -4.70 -6.81
CA LEU A 178 -6.81 -4.45 -5.43
C LEU A 178 -7.95 -4.64 -4.43
N ILE A 179 -9.15 -4.13 -4.74
CA ILE A 179 -10.34 -4.31 -3.90
C ILE A 179 -10.69 -5.79 -3.77
N ARG A 180 -10.66 -6.55 -4.87
CA ARG A 180 -10.93 -8.01 -4.86
C ARG A 180 -9.85 -8.79 -4.10
N LEU A 181 -8.59 -8.41 -4.26
CA LEU A 181 -7.47 -9.01 -3.51
C LEU A 181 -7.62 -8.76 -2.01
N TRP A 182 -7.93 -7.52 -1.62
CA TRP A 182 -8.19 -7.16 -0.23
C TRP A 182 -9.34 -7.99 0.36
N ASP A 183 -10.48 -8.07 -0.33
CA ASP A 183 -11.63 -8.86 0.14
C ASP A 183 -11.30 -10.35 0.28
N ARG A 184 -10.65 -10.94 -0.74
CA ARG A 184 -10.31 -12.38 -0.74
C ARG A 184 -9.26 -12.76 0.28
N THR A 185 -8.26 -11.91 0.47
CA THR A 185 -7.14 -12.22 1.38
C THR A 185 -7.43 -11.83 2.82
N ARG A 186 -8.39 -10.91 3.04
CA ARG A 186 -8.71 -10.33 4.35
C ARG A 186 -7.50 -9.69 5.05
N ARG A 187 -6.45 -9.34 4.30
CA ARG A 187 -5.26 -8.69 4.84
C ARG A 187 -5.52 -7.20 5.04
N SER A 188 -4.89 -6.61 6.05
CA SER A 188 -4.88 -5.15 6.17
C SER A 188 -4.05 -4.55 5.04
N VAL A 189 -4.41 -3.35 4.60
CA VAL A 189 -3.68 -2.61 3.55
C VAL A 189 -3.38 -1.20 4.03
N PHE A 190 -2.14 -0.77 3.87
CA PHE A 190 -1.76 0.63 3.95
C PHE A 190 -1.17 1.05 2.61
N LEU A 191 -1.86 1.94 1.93
CA LEU A 191 -1.47 2.45 0.62
C LEU A 191 -1.21 3.94 0.71
N ILE A 192 -0.15 4.42 0.08
CA ILE A 192 0.09 5.85 -0.09
C ILE A 192 -0.08 6.23 -1.55
N THR A 193 -0.72 7.37 -1.78
CA THR A 193 -0.95 7.92 -3.12
C THR A 193 -1.03 9.45 -3.09
N HIS A 194 -0.85 10.07 -4.24
CA HIS A 194 -1.16 11.50 -4.44
C HIS A 194 -2.55 11.71 -5.09
N SER A 195 -3.25 10.64 -5.48
CA SER A 195 -4.57 10.71 -6.10
C SER A 195 -5.68 10.61 -5.05
N VAL A 196 -6.39 11.72 -4.83
CA VAL A 196 -7.54 11.77 -3.92
C VAL A 196 -8.66 10.83 -4.39
N GLU A 197 -8.90 10.77 -5.71
CA GLU A 197 -9.92 9.88 -6.28
C GLU A 197 -9.59 8.40 -6.03
N GLU A 198 -8.32 8.00 -6.20
CA GLU A 198 -7.87 6.66 -5.89
C GLU A 198 -8.07 6.31 -4.40
N ALA A 199 -7.73 7.24 -3.52
CA ALA A 199 -7.89 7.04 -2.08
C ALA A 199 -9.36 6.80 -1.70
N ILE A 200 -10.29 7.59 -2.22
CA ILE A 200 -11.72 7.45 -1.93
C ILE A 200 -12.27 6.13 -2.47
N PHE A 201 -11.83 5.74 -3.67
CA PHE A 201 -12.33 4.54 -4.34
C PHE A 201 -11.87 3.24 -3.66
N LEU A 202 -10.64 3.22 -3.13
CA LEU A 202 -10.01 2.02 -2.55
C LEU A 202 -10.23 1.89 -1.04
N ALA A 203 -10.20 3.01 -0.32
CA ALA A 203 -10.09 2.99 1.14
C ALA A 203 -11.37 2.56 1.86
N THR A 204 -11.20 2.05 3.07
CA THR A 204 -12.22 2.10 4.12
C THR A 204 -12.00 3.32 5.02
N ARG A 205 -10.75 3.80 5.11
CA ARG A 205 -10.37 5.00 5.84
C ARG A 205 -9.25 5.74 5.10
N ILE A 206 -9.40 7.06 4.97
CA ILE A 206 -8.42 7.94 4.35
C ILE A 206 -7.77 8.78 5.44
N VAL A 207 -6.46 8.91 5.39
CA VAL A 207 -5.65 9.71 6.31
C VAL A 207 -4.96 10.82 5.53
N VAL A 208 -5.17 12.08 5.93
CA VAL A 208 -4.56 13.24 5.28
C VAL A 208 -3.35 13.69 6.06
N LEU A 209 -2.19 13.79 5.39
CA LEU A 209 -0.96 14.30 5.97
C LEU A 209 -0.73 15.77 5.56
N SER A 210 -0.35 16.62 6.56
CA SER A 210 0.15 17.97 6.30
C SER A 210 1.51 17.94 5.60
N PRO A 211 1.89 19.02 4.88
CA PRO A 211 3.29 19.17 4.46
C PRO A 211 4.21 19.43 5.68
N ARG A 212 5.49 19.45 5.43
CA ARG A 212 6.62 19.45 6.39
C ARG A 212 6.44 20.30 7.65
N PRO A 213 6.50 19.69 8.86
CA PRO A 213 6.58 18.25 9.12
C PRO A 213 5.25 17.57 8.88
N GLY A 214 5.30 16.32 8.36
CA GLY A 214 4.10 15.52 8.15
C GLY A 214 3.40 15.22 9.48
N ARG A 215 2.13 15.59 9.57
CA ARG A 215 1.22 15.29 10.69
C ARG A 215 -0.09 14.78 10.12
N ILE A 216 -0.78 13.94 10.84
CA ILE A 216 -2.15 13.57 10.48
C ILE A 216 -3.06 14.75 10.84
N THR A 217 -3.72 15.31 9.83
CA THR A 217 -4.59 16.48 9.99
C THR A 217 -6.06 16.14 9.98
N ARG A 218 -6.45 15.11 9.22
CA ARG A 218 -7.82 14.64 9.10
C ARG A 218 -7.89 13.17 8.74
N GLU A 219 -9.00 12.55 9.13
CA GLU A 219 -9.37 11.21 8.72
C GLU A 219 -10.80 11.24 8.16
N PHE A 220 -11.05 10.39 7.13
CA PHE A 220 -12.36 10.21 6.53
C PHE A 220 -12.64 8.72 6.40
N HIS A 221 -13.88 8.33 6.68
CA HIS A 221 -14.36 6.97 6.43
C HIS A 221 -15.12 6.91 5.11
N THR A 222 -15.01 5.80 4.41
CA THR A 222 -15.65 5.56 3.13
C THR A 222 -16.00 4.08 2.96
N ASP A 223 -16.97 3.78 2.12
CA ASP A 223 -17.45 2.43 1.84
C ASP A 223 -17.55 2.10 0.36
N PHE A 224 -17.04 2.98 -0.52
CA PHE A 224 -17.13 2.80 -1.98
C PHE A 224 -16.45 1.50 -2.47
N SER A 225 -15.37 1.06 -1.84
CA SER A 225 -14.74 -0.23 -2.13
C SER A 225 -15.70 -1.41 -1.90
N ARG A 226 -16.58 -1.33 -0.92
CA ARG A 226 -17.61 -2.37 -0.65
C ARG A 226 -18.71 -2.37 -1.71
N ARG A 227 -19.04 -1.20 -2.28
CA ARG A 227 -20.01 -1.09 -3.38
C ARG A 227 -19.48 -1.77 -4.65
N VAL A 228 -18.17 -1.67 -4.92
CA VAL A 228 -17.52 -2.45 -6.01
C VAL A 228 -17.68 -3.95 -5.78
N LEU A 229 -17.48 -4.43 -4.56
CA LEU A 229 -17.66 -5.85 -4.22
C LEU A 229 -19.12 -6.30 -4.32
N ALA A 230 -20.08 -5.39 -4.13
CA ALA A 230 -21.51 -5.63 -4.35
C ALA A 230 -21.89 -5.63 -5.85
N GLY A 231 -20.95 -5.37 -6.76
CA GLY A 231 -21.17 -5.44 -8.21
C GLY A 231 -21.51 -4.10 -8.88
N GLU A 232 -21.44 -2.97 -8.14
CA GLU A 232 -21.62 -1.66 -8.74
C GLU A 232 -20.41 -1.29 -9.61
N SER A 233 -20.67 -0.68 -10.78
CA SER A 233 -19.58 -0.31 -11.69
C SER A 233 -18.74 0.87 -11.16
N SER A 234 -17.45 0.86 -11.42
CA SER A 234 -16.53 1.94 -11.06
C SER A 234 -17.02 3.30 -11.57
N ARG A 235 -17.61 3.33 -12.77
CA ARG A 235 -18.15 4.55 -13.37
C ARG A 235 -19.34 5.09 -12.57
N SER A 236 -20.29 4.21 -12.16
CA SER A 236 -21.45 4.60 -11.34
C SER A 236 -20.99 5.21 -10.02
N ILE A 237 -20.07 4.52 -9.32
CA ILE A 237 -19.53 4.97 -8.05
C ILE A 237 -18.86 6.34 -8.16
N LYS A 238 -17.99 6.53 -9.17
CA LYS A 238 -17.26 7.80 -9.34
C LYS A 238 -18.15 8.96 -9.78
N SER A 239 -19.34 8.67 -10.32
CA SER A 239 -20.36 9.67 -10.69
C SER A 239 -21.36 9.96 -9.57
N ASP A 240 -21.30 9.23 -8.46
CA ASP A 240 -22.19 9.42 -7.31
C ASP A 240 -21.94 10.77 -6.63
N PRO A 241 -22.98 11.57 -6.35
CA PRO A 241 -22.85 12.83 -5.63
C PRO A 241 -22.10 12.72 -4.30
N ALA A 242 -22.27 11.61 -3.57
CA ALA A 242 -21.55 11.37 -2.32
C ALA A 242 -20.03 11.17 -2.55
N PHE A 243 -19.64 10.49 -3.63
CA PHE A 243 -18.23 10.35 -4.02
C PHE A 243 -17.62 11.70 -4.37
N ILE A 244 -18.34 12.51 -5.17
CA ILE A 244 -17.91 13.85 -5.57
C ILE A 244 -17.79 14.77 -4.35
N ALA A 245 -18.78 14.76 -3.45
CA ALA A 245 -18.75 15.57 -2.23
C ALA A 245 -17.56 15.19 -1.33
N LEU A 246 -17.30 13.89 -1.14
CA LEU A 246 -16.16 13.43 -0.34
C LEU A 246 -14.82 13.82 -1.02
N ARG A 247 -14.73 13.74 -2.35
CA ARG A 247 -13.56 14.18 -3.11
C ARG A 247 -13.20 15.63 -2.83
N GLU A 248 -14.21 16.53 -2.87
CA GLU A 248 -13.98 17.95 -2.59
C GLU A 248 -13.56 18.18 -1.13
N GLN A 249 -14.12 17.43 -0.17
CA GLN A 249 -13.72 17.52 1.24
C GLN A 249 -12.27 17.07 1.47
N VAL A 250 -11.88 15.92 0.89
CA VAL A 250 -10.51 15.41 1.00
C VAL A 250 -9.53 16.33 0.30
N LEU A 251 -9.86 16.81 -0.91
CA LEU A 251 -9.04 17.76 -1.66
C LEU A 251 -8.83 19.05 -0.86
N ALA A 252 -9.89 19.63 -0.32
CA ALA A 252 -9.79 20.82 0.53
C ALA A 252 -8.92 20.58 1.77
N ALA A 253 -8.96 19.38 2.37
CA ALA A 253 -8.11 19.04 3.50
C ALA A 253 -6.63 18.95 3.10
N VAL A 254 -6.31 18.37 1.92
CA VAL A 254 -4.95 18.30 1.38
C VAL A 254 -4.41 19.70 1.06
N LEU A 255 -5.21 20.57 0.44
CA LEU A 255 -4.81 21.95 0.08
C LEU A 255 -4.60 22.84 1.33
N LYS A 256 -5.53 22.80 2.29
CA LYS A 256 -5.38 23.55 3.56
C LYS A 256 -4.12 23.14 4.35
N GLY A 257 -3.74 21.89 4.26
CA GLY A 257 -2.48 21.43 4.83
C GLY A 257 -1.25 21.99 4.10
N ALA A 258 -1.38 22.44 2.85
CA ALA A 258 -0.26 23.00 2.07
C ALA A 258 0.00 24.50 2.37
N ASP A 259 -0.99 25.19 2.91
CA ASP A 259 -0.92 26.65 3.22
C ASP A 259 -0.52 26.93 4.68
N ALA A 260 -0.34 25.90 5.51
CA ALA A 260 0.05 25.99 6.93
C ALA A 260 1.53 25.59 7.14
#